data_f2f7a8defbac743f4704bb4f53abad0b
#
_entry.id   f2f7a8defbac743f4704bb4f53abad0b
#
_cell.length_a   1.000
_cell.length_b   1.000
_cell.length_c   1.000
_cell.angle_alpha   90.00
_cell.angle_beta   90.00
_cell.angle_gamma   90.00
#
_symmetry.space_group_name_H-M   'P 1'
#
loop_
_entity.id
_entity.type
_entity.pdbx_description
1 polymer ?
#
loop_
_entity_poly.entity_id
_entity_poly.type
_entity_poly.pdbx_seq_one_letter_code
_entity_poly.pdbx_strand_id
1 'polypeptide(L)'
;MIRSAKYSITLVGYVIYDTAKPLFDELKKARKRGVKIQFIFDKAKKYRSTIEKMWNGNDIPEIFSYKPKEKSSLLHAKVLIIDDARILVTSANVTGSALNRNIEMGLYHSGKAAKDARKLFTSLIDDGYMVKV
;
A
#
# COMPACT_ATOMS: atom_id res chain seq x y z
N MET A 1 8.17 -1.85 -10.95
CA MET A 1 7.87 -2.84 -9.87
C MET A 1 6.50 -3.50 -10.04
N ILE A 2 5.39 -2.75 -10.05
CA ILE A 2 4.02 -3.29 -10.10
C ILE A 2 3.76 -4.15 -11.34
N ARG A 3 4.23 -3.73 -12.51
CA ARG A 3 4.06 -4.47 -13.78
C ARG A 3 4.67 -5.85 -13.77
N SER A 4 5.73 -6.08 -13.02
CA SER A 4 6.44 -7.36 -12.90
C SER A 4 6.01 -8.20 -11.69
N ALA A 5 4.99 -7.78 -10.95
CA ALA A 5 4.42 -8.56 -9.85
C ALA A 5 3.73 -9.82 -10.38
N LYS A 6 3.99 -10.96 -9.72
CA LYS A 6 3.46 -12.29 -10.08
C LYS A 6 2.47 -12.83 -9.03
N TYR A 7 2.72 -12.57 -7.75
CA TYR A 7 1.98 -13.20 -6.65
C TYR A 7 1.26 -12.20 -5.76
N SER A 8 1.97 -11.18 -5.28
CA SER A 8 1.43 -10.26 -4.29
C SER A 8 1.98 -8.84 -4.37
N ILE A 9 1.14 -7.89 -3.97
CA ILE A 9 1.49 -6.48 -3.78
C ILE A 9 0.92 -6.05 -2.43
N THR A 10 1.78 -5.54 -1.54
CA THR A 10 1.35 -4.83 -0.34
C THR A 10 1.75 -3.36 -0.46
N LEU A 11 0.76 -2.48 -0.41
CA LEU A 11 0.95 -1.03 -0.43
C LEU A 11 0.62 -0.47 0.94
N VAL A 12 1.63 0.08 1.59
CA VAL A 12 1.50 0.76 2.89
C VAL A 12 1.65 2.26 2.68
N GLY A 13 0.75 3.04 3.26
CA GLY A 13 0.77 4.48 3.08
C GLY A 13 0.11 5.26 4.21
N TYR A 14 0.33 6.57 4.18
CA TYR A 14 -0.24 7.51 5.14
C TYR A 14 -1.41 8.30 4.53
N VAL A 15 -1.22 8.83 3.33
CA VAL A 15 -2.21 9.63 2.61
C VAL A 15 -2.41 9.08 1.20
N ILE A 16 -3.65 9.07 0.74
CA ILE A 16 -4.04 8.69 -0.60
C ILE A 16 -5.03 9.71 -1.18
N TYR A 17 -4.82 10.14 -2.44
CA TYR A 17 -5.72 11.02 -3.18
C TYR A 17 -6.06 10.42 -4.55
N ASP A 18 -7.20 10.85 -5.10
CA ASP A 18 -7.69 10.43 -6.43
C ASP A 18 -6.73 10.81 -7.59
N THR A 19 -5.84 11.76 -7.35
CA THR A 19 -4.77 12.12 -8.29
C THR A 19 -3.75 10.99 -8.52
N ALA A 20 -3.76 9.95 -7.69
CA ALA A 20 -2.94 8.74 -7.87
C ALA A 20 -3.57 7.69 -8.81
N LYS A 21 -4.60 8.05 -9.57
CA LYS A 21 -5.29 7.16 -10.51
C LYS A 21 -4.34 6.35 -11.43
N PRO A 22 -3.27 6.90 -12.01
CA PRO A 22 -2.34 6.12 -12.83
C PRO A 22 -1.71 4.93 -12.10
N LEU A 23 -1.38 5.09 -10.81
CA LEU A 23 -0.90 4.00 -9.96
C LEU A 23 -1.97 2.91 -9.80
N PHE A 24 -3.22 3.32 -9.55
CA PHE A 24 -4.35 2.41 -9.42
C PHE A 24 -4.63 1.64 -10.72
N ASP A 25 -4.46 2.26 -11.86
CA ASP A 25 -4.61 1.58 -13.16
C ASP A 25 -3.57 0.45 -13.33
N GLU A 26 -2.34 0.65 -12.89
CA GLU A 26 -1.31 -0.41 -12.89
C GLU A 26 -1.61 -1.52 -11.85
N LEU A 27 -2.13 -1.15 -10.68
CA LEU A 27 -2.58 -2.13 -9.67
C LEU A 27 -3.74 -2.97 -10.20
N LYS A 28 -4.72 -2.37 -10.88
CA LYS A 28 -5.83 -3.11 -11.51
C LYS A 28 -5.34 -4.08 -12.58
N LYS A 29 -4.37 -3.68 -13.39
CA LYS A 29 -3.74 -4.59 -14.37
C LYS A 29 -3.06 -5.77 -13.68
N ALA A 30 -2.37 -5.54 -12.55
CA ALA A 30 -1.79 -6.61 -11.74
C ALA A 30 -2.87 -7.54 -11.18
N ARG A 31 -3.97 -7.00 -10.67
CA ARG A 31 -5.12 -7.78 -10.17
C ARG A 31 -5.71 -8.68 -11.24
N LYS A 32 -5.88 -8.18 -12.45
CA LYS A 32 -6.36 -8.97 -13.61
C LYS A 32 -5.43 -10.14 -13.96
N ARG A 33 -4.14 -10.04 -13.64
CA ARG A 33 -3.18 -11.16 -13.80
C ARG A 33 -3.23 -12.16 -12.64
N GLY A 34 -4.11 -11.98 -11.66
CA GLY A 34 -4.24 -12.86 -10.49
C GLY A 34 -3.37 -12.46 -9.29
N VAL A 35 -2.72 -11.30 -9.32
CA VAL A 35 -1.90 -10.81 -8.22
C VAL A 35 -2.78 -10.42 -7.04
N LYS A 36 -2.47 -10.92 -5.85
CA LYS A 36 -3.13 -10.51 -4.60
C LYS A 36 -2.67 -9.11 -4.20
N ILE A 37 -3.62 -8.22 -3.93
CA ILE A 37 -3.31 -6.83 -3.55
C ILE A 37 -3.89 -6.55 -2.18
N GLN A 38 -3.09 -5.90 -1.34
CA GLN A 38 -3.45 -5.51 0.01
C GLN A 38 -3.02 -4.06 0.26
N PHE A 39 -3.92 -3.28 0.82
CA PHE A 39 -3.69 -1.90 1.24
C PHE A 39 -3.65 -1.80 2.75
N ILE A 40 -2.67 -1.10 3.29
CA ILE A 40 -2.52 -0.80 4.71
C ILE A 40 -2.30 0.71 4.86
N PHE A 41 -3.25 1.43 5.43
CA PHE A 41 -3.20 2.88 5.55
C PHE A 41 -3.52 3.36 6.97
N ASP A 42 -2.90 4.49 7.32
CA ASP A 42 -3.39 5.25 8.46
C ASP A 42 -4.80 5.77 8.14
N LYS A 43 -5.73 5.64 9.11
CA LYS A 43 -7.12 6.10 8.94
C LYS A 43 -7.77 5.64 7.62
N ALA A 44 -7.55 4.38 7.22
CA ALA A 44 -7.99 3.85 5.93
C ALA A 44 -9.50 4.03 5.67
N LYS A 45 -10.33 4.06 6.70
CA LYS A 45 -11.77 4.35 6.57
C LYS A 45 -12.03 5.67 5.86
N LYS A 46 -11.22 6.70 6.14
CA LYS A 46 -11.31 8.02 5.49
C LYS A 46 -11.08 7.93 3.98
N TYR A 47 -10.24 6.99 3.54
CA TYR A 47 -9.84 6.86 2.14
C TYR A 47 -10.59 5.78 1.38
N ARG A 48 -11.47 5.03 2.05
CA ARG A 48 -12.17 3.91 1.43
C ARG A 48 -12.95 4.33 0.18
N SER A 49 -13.75 5.38 0.25
CA SER A 49 -14.51 5.88 -0.91
C SER A 49 -13.61 6.33 -2.06
N THR A 50 -12.48 6.96 -1.75
CA THR A 50 -11.48 7.36 -2.76
C THR A 50 -10.87 6.14 -3.44
N ILE A 51 -10.52 5.10 -2.68
CA ILE A 51 -10.00 3.83 -3.21
C ILE A 51 -11.05 3.16 -4.10
N GLU A 52 -12.29 3.05 -3.63
CA GLU A 52 -13.40 2.46 -4.38
C GLU A 52 -13.64 3.18 -5.71
N LYS A 53 -13.66 4.51 -5.69
CA LYS A 53 -13.81 5.34 -6.89
C LYS A 53 -12.66 5.13 -7.89
N MET A 54 -11.41 5.10 -7.43
CA MET A 54 -10.27 4.87 -8.30
C MET A 54 -10.21 3.42 -8.81
N TRP A 55 -10.63 2.48 -7.97
CA TRP A 55 -10.67 1.07 -8.34
C TRP A 55 -11.73 0.81 -9.41
N ASN A 56 -12.90 1.42 -9.27
CA ASN A 56 -14.01 1.34 -10.23
C ASN A 56 -14.33 -0.10 -10.63
N GLY A 57 -14.66 -0.95 -9.66
CA GLY A 57 -14.98 -2.36 -9.88
C GLY A 57 -15.37 -3.06 -8.58
N ASN A 58 -15.87 -4.31 -8.71
CA ASN A 58 -16.39 -5.09 -7.58
C ASN A 58 -15.32 -5.89 -6.83
N ASP A 59 -14.14 -6.07 -7.42
CA ASP A 59 -13.04 -6.85 -6.86
C ASP A 59 -12.03 -5.95 -6.12
N ILE A 60 -12.53 -5.22 -5.12
CA ILE A 60 -11.73 -4.30 -4.32
C ILE A 60 -10.74 -5.10 -3.48
N PRO A 61 -9.43 -4.72 -3.45
CA PRO A 61 -8.45 -5.34 -2.59
C PRO A 61 -8.79 -5.25 -1.10
N GLU A 62 -8.20 -6.12 -0.30
CA GLU A 62 -8.28 -5.98 1.15
C GLU A 62 -7.67 -4.65 1.60
N ILE A 63 -8.37 -3.95 2.47
CA ILE A 63 -7.96 -2.67 3.03
C ILE A 63 -7.89 -2.81 4.53
N PHE A 64 -6.72 -2.52 5.10
CA PHE A 64 -6.49 -2.48 6.54
C PHE A 64 -6.23 -1.06 7.00
N SER A 65 -6.80 -0.72 8.15
CA SER A 65 -6.58 0.56 8.82
C SER A 65 -5.74 0.38 10.06
N TYR A 66 -4.73 1.22 10.24
CA TYR A 66 -3.98 1.25 11.48
C TYR A 66 -4.89 1.65 12.65
N LYS A 67 -4.85 0.87 13.73
CA LYS A 67 -5.54 1.14 14.99
C LYS A 67 -4.51 1.53 16.04
N PRO A 68 -4.29 2.82 16.28
CA PRO A 68 -3.28 3.28 17.23
C PRO A 68 -3.61 2.81 18.65
N LYS A 69 -2.61 2.38 19.39
CA LYS A 69 -2.72 2.14 20.84
C LYS A 69 -2.76 3.45 21.62
N GLU A 70 -2.06 4.46 21.12
CA GLU A 70 -2.00 5.81 21.69
C GLU A 70 -2.53 6.83 20.72
N LYS A 71 -3.22 7.87 21.23
CA LYS A 71 -3.87 8.89 20.38
C LYS A 71 -2.94 9.60 19.41
N SER A 72 -1.65 9.73 19.76
CA SER A 72 -0.64 10.42 18.96
C SER A 72 0.13 9.53 18.00
N SER A 73 -0.10 8.20 18.02
CA SER A 73 0.66 7.30 17.18
C SER A 73 0.05 7.21 15.77
N LEU A 74 0.90 7.18 14.75
CA LEU A 74 0.56 7.20 13.35
C LEU A 74 1.25 6.07 12.59
N LEU A 75 0.58 5.53 11.59
CA LEU A 75 1.25 4.77 10.53
C LEU A 75 1.75 5.75 9.47
N HIS A 76 2.99 6.17 9.55
CA HIS A 76 3.58 7.13 8.60
C HIS A 76 4.51 6.47 7.56
N ALA A 77 4.64 5.16 7.60
CA ALA A 77 5.41 4.39 6.62
C ALA A 77 4.81 4.49 5.21
N LYS A 78 5.67 4.55 4.20
CA LYS A 78 5.30 4.51 2.79
C LYS A 78 6.14 3.42 2.14
N VAL A 79 5.51 2.26 1.93
CA VAL A 79 6.21 1.04 1.55
C VAL A 79 5.42 0.32 0.45
N LEU A 80 6.14 -0.18 -0.54
CA LEU A 80 5.61 -1.08 -1.56
C LEU A 80 6.39 -2.38 -1.51
N ILE A 81 5.72 -3.49 -1.23
CA ILE A 81 6.31 -4.82 -1.21
C ILE A 81 5.73 -5.63 -2.38
N ILE A 82 6.60 -6.24 -3.18
CA ILE A 82 6.24 -7.04 -4.33
C ILE A 82 6.78 -8.46 -4.17
N ASP A 83 5.87 -9.44 -4.21
CA ASP A 83 6.18 -10.88 -4.23
C ASP A 83 7.08 -11.34 -3.06
N ASP A 84 7.03 -10.66 -1.92
CA ASP A 84 7.92 -10.87 -0.76
C ASP A 84 9.43 -10.86 -1.11
N ALA A 85 9.78 -10.34 -2.27
CA ALA A 85 11.13 -10.36 -2.84
C ALA A 85 11.72 -8.97 -3.11
N ARG A 86 10.87 -7.96 -3.28
CA ARG A 86 11.28 -6.59 -3.61
C ARG A 86 10.54 -5.59 -2.75
N ILE A 87 11.25 -4.61 -2.26
CA ILE A 87 10.70 -3.56 -1.41
C ILE A 87 11.16 -2.18 -1.86
N LEU A 88 10.25 -1.23 -1.87
CA LEU A 88 10.53 0.19 -1.98
C LEU A 88 10.04 0.87 -0.70
N VAL A 89 10.95 1.53 0.00
CA VAL A 89 10.64 2.44 1.10
C VAL A 89 10.86 3.85 0.59
N THR A 90 9.89 4.73 0.74
CA THR A 90 9.94 6.06 0.11
C THR A 90 9.32 7.13 0.99
N SER A 91 9.63 8.40 0.72
CA SER A 91 8.95 9.57 1.28
C SER A 91 7.60 9.85 0.59
N ALA A 92 7.38 9.30 -0.60
CA ALA A 92 6.22 9.59 -1.45
C ALA A 92 4.90 9.07 -0.86
N ASN A 93 3.93 9.94 -0.69
CA ASN A 93 2.54 9.56 -0.45
C ASN A 93 1.88 9.07 -1.76
N VAL A 94 0.73 8.42 -1.63
CA VAL A 94 -0.07 7.95 -2.78
C VAL A 94 -0.89 9.11 -3.33
N THR A 95 -0.21 10.09 -3.91
CA THR A 95 -0.79 11.32 -4.47
C THR A 95 -0.15 11.66 -5.81
N GLY A 96 -0.88 12.36 -6.68
CA GLY A 96 -0.35 12.80 -7.96
C GLY A 96 0.85 13.75 -7.80
N SER A 97 0.85 14.61 -6.79
CA SER A 97 1.96 15.52 -6.50
C SER A 97 3.23 14.77 -6.09
N ALA A 98 3.12 13.76 -5.19
CA ALA A 98 4.25 12.95 -4.80
C ALA A 98 4.79 12.09 -5.96
N LEU A 99 3.91 11.61 -6.84
CA LEU A 99 4.31 10.77 -7.96
C LEU A 99 4.90 11.53 -9.15
N ASN A 100 4.58 12.82 -9.31
CA ASN A 100 4.88 13.56 -10.54
C ASN A 100 5.55 14.93 -10.34
N ARG A 101 5.43 15.57 -9.19
CA ARG A 101 5.84 16.97 -8.97
C ARG A 101 6.81 17.19 -7.82
N ASN A 102 6.64 16.47 -6.72
CA ASN A 102 7.51 16.62 -5.56
C ASN A 102 8.87 15.99 -5.82
N ILE A 103 9.89 16.48 -5.12
CA ILE A 103 11.16 15.78 -5.00
C ILE A 103 11.00 14.74 -3.90
N GLU A 104 10.98 13.47 -4.27
CA GLU A 104 10.83 12.35 -3.37
C GLU A 104 12.06 11.45 -3.46
N MET A 105 12.38 10.78 -2.36
CA MET A 105 13.49 9.83 -2.31
C MET A 105 13.02 8.50 -1.74
N GLY A 106 13.54 7.43 -2.27
CA GLY A 106 13.25 6.09 -1.80
C GLY A 106 14.42 5.15 -1.95
N LEU A 107 14.39 4.07 -1.18
CA LEU A 107 15.33 2.97 -1.26
C LEU A 107 14.61 1.74 -1.81
N TYR A 108 15.10 1.25 -2.94
CA TYR A 108 14.69 -0.04 -3.51
C TYR A 108 15.67 -1.12 -3.09
N HIS A 109 15.15 -2.27 -2.66
CA HIS A 109 15.96 -3.45 -2.36
C HIS A 109 15.27 -4.72 -2.87
N SER A 110 16.08 -5.64 -3.37
CA SER A 110 15.65 -6.98 -3.77
C SER A 110 16.30 -8.00 -2.84
N GLY A 111 15.51 -8.80 -2.14
CA GLY A 111 16.02 -9.83 -1.22
C GLY A 111 15.25 -9.94 0.09
N LYS A 112 15.89 -10.47 1.12
CA LYS A 112 15.29 -10.88 2.41
C LYS A 112 14.54 -9.76 3.14
N ALA A 113 14.98 -8.51 3.03
CA ALA A 113 14.32 -7.38 3.68
C ALA A 113 12.85 -7.22 3.27
N ALA A 114 12.50 -7.53 2.02
CA ALA A 114 11.11 -7.51 1.55
C ALA A 114 10.24 -8.53 2.31
N LYS A 115 10.74 -9.75 2.49
CA LYS A 115 10.06 -10.81 3.23
C LYS A 115 9.94 -10.47 4.71
N ASP A 116 10.97 -9.89 5.31
CA ASP A 116 10.96 -9.50 6.72
C ASP A 116 9.95 -8.37 6.96
N ALA A 117 9.89 -7.36 6.08
CA ALA A 117 8.88 -6.31 6.13
C ALA A 117 7.45 -6.88 5.97
N ARG A 118 7.26 -7.83 5.05
CA ARG A 118 5.96 -8.49 4.86
C ARG A 118 5.52 -9.22 6.14
N LYS A 119 6.44 -9.95 6.79
CA LYS A 119 6.18 -10.64 8.06
C LYS A 119 5.80 -9.65 9.17
N LEU A 120 6.48 -8.50 9.25
CA LEU A 120 6.14 -7.45 10.22
C LEU A 120 4.69 -6.99 10.05
N PHE A 121 4.27 -6.63 8.83
CA PHE A 121 2.90 -6.18 8.60
C PHE A 121 1.88 -7.31 8.86
N THR A 122 2.19 -8.55 8.53
CA THR A 122 1.34 -9.70 8.86
C THR A 122 1.18 -9.85 10.38
N SER A 123 2.26 -9.74 11.15
CA SER A 123 2.20 -9.79 12.61
C SER A 123 1.37 -8.64 13.18
N LEU A 124 1.50 -7.43 12.64
CA LEU A 124 0.69 -6.28 13.07
C LEU A 124 -0.81 -6.47 12.79
N ILE A 125 -1.17 -7.16 11.70
CA ILE A 125 -2.55 -7.56 11.42
C ILE A 125 -3.02 -8.61 12.43
N ASP A 126 -2.24 -9.66 12.63
CA ASP A 126 -2.58 -10.77 13.54
C ASP A 126 -2.73 -10.29 14.99
N ASP A 127 -1.91 -9.34 15.41
CA ASP A 127 -1.93 -8.74 16.76
C ASP A 127 -3.00 -7.63 16.93
N GLY A 128 -3.78 -7.35 15.90
CA GLY A 128 -4.89 -6.40 15.94
C GLY A 128 -4.51 -4.93 15.84
N TYR A 129 -3.26 -4.60 15.47
CA TYR A 129 -2.83 -3.22 15.21
C TYR A 129 -3.29 -2.69 13.85
N MET A 130 -3.57 -3.58 12.91
CA MET A 130 -4.13 -3.29 11.61
C MET A 130 -5.46 -4.03 11.50
N VAL A 131 -6.54 -3.28 11.28
CA VAL A 131 -7.91 -3.81 11.28
C VAL A 131 -8.51 -3.68 9.89
N LYS A 132 -9.09 -4.76 9.39
CA LYS A 132 -9.79 -4.77 8.09
C LYS A 132 -10.98 -3.81 8.10
N VAL A 133 -11.10 -3.02 7.08
CA VAL A 133 -12.17 -2.04 6.91
C VAL A 133 -12.98 -2.28 5.66
#